data_825a15a38193274c737d851ac922b3c6
#
_entry.id   825a15a38193274c737d851ac922b3c6
#
_cell.length_a   1.000
_cell.length_b   1.000
_cell.length_c   1.000
_cell.angle_alpha   90.00
_cell.angle_beta   90.00
_cell.angle_gamma   90.00
#
_symmetry.space_group_name_H-M   'P 1'
#
loop_
_entity.id
_entity.type
_entity.pdbx_description
1 polymer ?
#
loop_
_entity_poly.entity_id
_entity_poly.type
_entity_poly.pdbx_seq_one_letter_code
_entity_poly.pdbx_strand_id
1 'polypeptide(L)'
;LVLKAGKKTVKAGSTVTLKKGKTLQLSLTINGVTGKNVKYSTSNKKVVKAFATGKIKALKKSKKKVKVTAKFGNQKITFNVKTK
;
A
#
# COMPACT_ATOMS: atom_id res chain seq x y z
N LEU A 1 13.32 4.00 -5.99
CA LEU A 1 11.91 3.91 -5.62
C LEU A 1 11.70 4.24 -4.15
N VAL A 2 10.80 5.15 -3.87
CA VAL A 2 10.38 5.47 -2.51
C VAL A 2 8.85 5.39 -2.44
N LEU A 3 8.35 4.57 -1.56
CA LEU A 3 6.91 4.48 -1.30
C LEU A 3 6.61 5.20 0.00
N LYS A 4 5.67 6.14 -0.06
CA LYS A 4 5.24 6.88 1.12
C LYS A 4 3.78 6.59 1.44
N ALA A 5 3.50 6.48 2.73
CA ALA A 5 2.14 6.37 3.25
C ALA A 5 1.86 7.65 4.05
N GLY A 6 1.19 8.60 3.41
CA GLY A 6 1.05 9.93 3.98
C GLY A 6 2.41 10.60 4.12
N LYS A 7 2.81 10.90 5.35
CA LYS A 7 4.12 11.53 5.64
C LYS A 7 5.23 10.54 5.94
N LYS A 8 4.89 9.24 6.08
CA LYS A 8 5.86 8.22 6.47
C LYS A 8 6.38 7.47 5.24
N THR A 9 7.67 7.14 5.27
CA THR A 9 8.26 6.30 4.23
C THR A 9 7.99 4.83 4.55
N VAL A 10 7.49 4.09 3.57
CA VAL A 10 7.24 2.66 3.70
C VAL A 10 8.35 1.91 2.96
N LYS A 11 9.06 1.06 3.68
CA LYS A 11 10.11 0.24 3.08
C LYS A 11 9.55 -1.11 2.64
N ALA A 12 10.16 -1.70 1.62
CA ALA A 12 9.79 -3.05 1.19
C ALA A 12 9.90 -4.03 2.36
N GLY A 13 8.89 -4.86 2.54
CA GLY A 13 8.86 -5.83 3.62
C GLY A 13 8.43 -5.29 4.98
N SER A 14 8.22 -3.98 5.11
CA SER A 14 7.77 -3.41 6.38
C SER A 14 6.29 -3.70 6.62
N THR A 15 5.84 -3.49 7.85
CA THR A 15 4.44 -3.71 8.23
C THR A 15 3.82 -2.39 8.65
N VAL A 16 2.67 -2.09 8.06
CA VAL A 16 1.87 -0.92 8.40
C VAL A 16 0.58 -1.41 9.07
N THR A 17 0.21 -0.78 10.18
CA THR A 17 -1.03 -1.11 10.88
C THR A 17 -2.11 -0.13 10.48
N LEU A 18 -3.28 -0.65 10.11
CA LEU A 18 -4.40 0.16 9.66
C LEU A 18 -5.67 -0.31 10.37
N LYS A 19 -6.40 0.61 10.98
CA LYS A 19 -7.64 0.26 11.66
C LYS A 19 -8.76 0.01 10.64
N LYS A 20 -9.63 -0.92 10.97
CA LYS A 20 -10.82 -1.21 10.15
C LYS A 20 -11.59 0.07 9.84
N GLY A 21 -11.92 0.27 8.58
CA GLY A 21 -12.65 1.45 8.12
C GLY A 21 -11.76 2.65 7.81
N LYS A 22 -10.47 2.58 8.12
CA LYS A 22 -9.54 3.67 7.82
C LYS A 22 -8.93 3.52 6.45
N THR A 23 -8.56 4.63 5.86
CA THR A 23 -7.89 4.67 4.57
C THR A 23 -6.48 5.20 4.74
N LEU A 24 -5.61 4.81 3.81
CA LEU A 24 -4.23 5.26 3.78
C LEU A 24 -3.87 5.65 2.35
N GLN A 25 -3.40 6.86 2.17
CA GLN A 25 -2.96 7.32 0.85
C GLN A 25 -1.51 6.94 0.63
N LEU A 26 -1.25 6.18 -0.42
CA LEU A 26 0.09 5.80 -0.82
C LEU A 26 0.55 6.67 -2.00
N SER A 27 1.83 6.96 -2.03
CA SER A 27 2.43 7.60 -3.18
C SER A 27 3.78 6.97 -3.47
N LEU A 28 4.05 6.70 -4.74
CA LEU A 28 5.31 6.12 -5.18
C LEU A 28 6.11 7.19 -5.90
N THR A 29 7.32 7.45 -5.38
CA THR A 29 8.22 8.43 -5.96
C THR A 29 9.39 7.71 -6.62
N ILE A 30 9.69 8.07 -7.85
CA ILE A 30 10.79 7.49 -8.63
C ILE A 30 11.71 8.64 -9.05
N ASN A 31 12.96 8.59 -8.59
CA ASN A 31 13.95 9.63 -8.89
C ASN A 31 13.46 11.05 -8.56
N GLY A 32 12.73 11.19 -7.44
CA GLY A 32 12.23 12.47 -6.98
C GLY A 32 10.91 12.92 -7.62
N VAL A 33 10.38 12.14 -8.54
CA VAL A 33 9.11 12.44 -9.21
C VAL A 33 8.04 11.46 -8.75
N THR A 34 6.88 11.97 -8.34
CA THR A 34 5.76 11.10 -7.97
C THR A 34 5.28 10.34 -9.21
N GLY A 35 5.29 9.02 -9.10
CA GLY A 35 4.94 8.16 -10.22
C GLY A 35 3.48 8.24 -10.59
N LYS A 36 3.23 8.38 -11.90
CA LYS A 36 1.91 8.24 -12.49
C LYS A 36 1.79 6.82 -13.02
N ASN A 37 0.56 6.33 -13.15
CA ASN A 37 0.30 4.98 -13.69
C ASN A 37 0.88 3.87 -12.83
N VAL A 38 1.00 4.12 -11.53
CA VAL A 38 1.40 3.08 -10.57
C VAL A 38 0.19 2.18 -10.32
N LYS A 39 0.42 0.89 -10.38
CA LYS A 39 -0.63 -0.09 -10.08
C LYS A 39 -0.46 -0.59 -8.65
N TYR A 40 -1.55 -0.58 -7.92
CA TYR A 40 -1.58 -1.07 -6.55
C TYR A 40 -2.45 -2.32 -6.48
N SER A 41 -1.97 -3.33 -5.76
CA SER A 41 -2.71 -4.57 -5.60
C SER A 41 -2.53 -5.09 -4.18
N THR A 42 -3.47 -5.92 -3.75
CA THR A 42 -3.41 -6.56 -2.43
C THR A 42 -3.56 -8.07 -2.59
N SER A 43 -3.00 -8.82 -1.65
CA SER A 43 -3.16 -10.26 -1.64
C SER A 43 -4.57 -10.70 -1.20
N ASN A 44 -5.28 -9.83 -0.50
CA ASN A 44 -6.65 -10.12 -0.04
C ASN A 44 -7.51 -8.86 -0.13
N LYS A 45 -8.25 -8.76 -1.23
CA LYS A 45 -9.10 -7.59 -1.51
C LYS A 45 -10.29 -7.48 -0.56
N LYS A 46 -10.64 -8.56 0.12
CA LYS A 46 -11.74 -8.54 1.09
C LYS A 46 -11.34 -7.91 2.41
N VAL A 47 -10.05 -7.91 2.73
CA VAL A 47 -9.51 -7.36 3.96
C VAL A 47 -8.97 -5.95 3.74
N VAL A 48 -8.16 -5.77 2.70
CA VAL A 48 -7.59 -4.48 2.33
C VAL A 48 -7.84 -4.27 0.84
N LYS A 49 -8.53 -3.20 0.51
CA LYS A 49 -8.81 -2.85 -0.88
C LYS A 49 -7.84 -1.76 -1.34
N ALA A 50 -7.26 -1.93 -2.51
CA ALA A 50 -6.40 -0.93 -3.14
C ALA A 50 -7.13 -0.26 -4.29
N PHE A 51 -6.99 1.07 -4.36
CA PHE A 51 -7.58 1.86 -5.44
C PHE A 51 -6.49 2.32 -6.40
N ALA A 52 -6.87 2.60 -7.64
CA ALA A 52 -5.93 3.04 -8.66
C ALA A 52 -5.23 4.35 -8.31
N THR A 53 -5.83 5.17 -7.44
CA THR A 53 -5.24 6.43 -6.99
C THR A 53 -4.15 6.24 -5.94
N GLY A 54 -3.88 5.00 -5.52
CA GLY A 54 -2.90 4.73 -4.47
C GLY A 54 -3.49 4.69 -3.07
N LYS A 55 -4.79 4.84 -2.94
CA LYS A 55 -5.46 4.76 -1.65
C LYS A 55 -5.74 3.30 -1.31
N ILE A 56 -5.48 2.92 -0.06
CA ILE A 56 -5.87 1.61 0.44
C ILE A 56 -6.85 1.80 1.60
N LYS A 57 -7.77 0.85 1.73
CA LYS A 57 -8.78 0.89 2.78
C LYS A 57 -8.85 -0.46 3.48
N ALA A 58 -8.83 -0.43 4.80
CA ALA A 58 -9.04 -1.62 5.61
C ALA A 58 -10.54 -1.91 5.70
N LEU A 59 -10.97 -3.02 5.10
CA LEU A 59 -12.39 -3.40 5.05
C LEU A 59 -12.76 -4.29 6.22
N LYS A 60 -11.86 -5.15 6.63
CA LYS A 60 -12.11 -6.12 7.70
C LYS A 60 -10.89 -6.24 8.60
N LYS A 61 -11.14 -6.57 9.85
CA LYS A 61 -10.10 -6.94 10.79
C LYS A 61 -9.59 -8.34 10.43
N SER A 62 -8.27 -8.50 10.39
CA SER A 62 -7.66 -9.79 10.06
C SER A 62 -6.46 -10.06 10.96
N LYS A 63 -6.31 -11.31 11.36
CA LYS A 63 -5.12 -11.76 12.09
C LYS A 63 -3.92 -11.94 11.18
N LYS A 64 -4.15 -12.14 9.89
CA LYS A 64 -3.08 -12.33 8.91
C LYS A 64 -2.75 -11.01 8.25
N LYS A 65 -1.47 -10.82 7.98
CA LYS A 65 -1.01 -9.64 7.24
C LYS A 65 -1.40 -9.77 5.78
N VAL A 66 -1.82 -8.64 5.20
CA VAL A 66 -2.15 -8.56 3.78
C VAL A 66 -0.98 -7.90 3.07
N LYS A 67 -0.51 -8.51 1.99
CA LYS A 67 0.56 -7.93 1.19
C LYS A 67 -0.02 -6.92 0.22
N VAL A 68 0.54 -5.72 0.22
CA VAL A 68 0.18 -4.66 -0.71
C VAL A 68 1.38 -4.40 -1.60
N THR A 69 1.15 -4.41 -2.91
CA THR A 69 2.20 -4.21 -3.90
C THR A 69 1.91 -2.94 -4.70
N ALA A 70 2.90 -2.07 -4.78
CA ALA A 70 2.89 -0.92 -5.68
C ALA A 70 3.84 -1.24 -6.82
N LYS A 71 3.32 -1.27 -8.05
CA LYS A 71 4.09 -1.64 -9.23
C LYS A 71 4.14 -0.51 -10.24
N PHE A 72 5.33 -0.21 -10.72
CA PHE A 72 5.54 0.76 -11.80
C PHE A 72 6.53 0.17 -12.80
N GLY A 73 6.05 -0.14 -13.99
CA GLY A 73 6.87 -0.77 -15.02
C GLY A 73 7.45 -2.10 -14.53
N ASN A 74 8.77 -2.21 -14.53
CA ASN A 74 9.47 -3.41 -14.07
C ASN A 74 9.83 -3.35 -12.58
N GLN A 75 9.47 -2.27 -11.89
CA GLN A 75 9.82 -2.09 -10.49
C GLN A 75 8.58 -2.26 -9.61
N LYS A 76 8.78 -2.83 -8.44
CA LYS A 76 7.69 -3.02 -7.49
C LYS A 76 8.20 -2.94 -6.06
N ILE A 77 7.33 -2.48 -5.17
CA ILE A 77 7.56 -2.51 -3.72
C ILE A 77 6.39 -3.24 -3.10
N THR A 78 6.68 -4.23 -2.26
CA THR A 78 5.68 -4.97 -1.52
C THR A 78 5.88 -4.74 -0.04
N PHE A 79 4.80 -4.43 0.65
CA PHE A 79 4.83 -4.28 2.11
C PHE A 79 3.60 -4.96 2.70
N ASN A 80 3.61 -5.12 4.02
CA ASN A 80 2.54 -5.80 4.73
C ASN A 80 1.62 -4.80 5.41
N VAL A 81 0.32 -5.08 5.40
CA VAL A 81 -0.66 -4.31 6.13
C VAL A 81 -1.35 -5.22 7.13
N LYS A 82 -1.33 -4.81 8.39
CA LYS A 82 -2.06 -5.49 9.45
C LYS A 82 -3.29 -4.66 9.78
N THR A 83 -4.45 -5.29 9.74
CA THR A 83 -5.70 -4.60 10.09
C THR A 83 -6.08 -4.89 11.54
N LYS A 84 -6.57 -3.86 12.21
CA LYS A 84 -7.04 -3.97 13.59
C LYS A 84 -8.55 -3.83 13.69
#